data_81fc65b569cc2a7312415879b537182c
#
_entry.id   81fc65b569cc2a7312415879b537182c
#
_cell.length_a   1.000
_cell.length_b   1.000
_cell.length_c   1.000
_cell.angle_alpha   90.00
_cell.angle_beta   90.00
_cell.angle_gamma   90.00
#
_symmetry.space_group_name_H-M   'P 1'
#
loop_
_entity.id
_entity.type
_entity.pdbx_description
1 polymer ?
#
loop_
_entity_poly.entity_id
_entity_poly.type
_entity_poly.pdbx_seq_one_letter_code
_entity_poly.pdbx_strand_id
1 'polypeptide(L)'
;MEYKALFTPMKIGNVEIKNRIVMPPMMLGFGQFNGKPTEEMMNYYEERAIGGAGLIITEITRVDDFSGASAFAQLAISHDYHIKPLAEMINRVHSHGAKMFIQLHHPGRQNLTLMMGTVPLSVGMERVMGSLYGKMFYKLAPSAKKLMEADLLPKVYSPSKCDRAYSAESLNKEMTVKQIKKIIREFILGAKRAKAAGADGVELHAAHGYLIQQFLSPYTNQRTDEYGGSFDKRMKFLLDILKGIKAECGKDFPVIVRLSVDECYKEIGREGVGYTLPDGVRMAKIIEENGADAIDVSSAGYDTYNYWLEPTSFECGWRKYMARAVKDAVKIPVLAANLIRSPEQAESQLEDGTQDFVCLGRPHIADPHWANKVKEGREDEISRCICCLYCMESMQANAYKGTHCLLYTSPSPRDRG
;
A
#
# COMPACT_ATOMS: atom_id res chain seq x y z
N MET A 1 -9.45 2.70 31.17
CA MET A 1 -9.46 1.26 30.78
C MET A 1 -8.01 0.82 30.59
N GLU A 2 -7.62 -0.39 30.95
CA GLU A 2 -6.25 -0.86 30.70
C GLU A 2 -6.24 -1.60 29.36
N TYR A 3 -5.52 -1.05 28.37
CA TYR A 3 -5.45 -1.59 26.99
C TYR A 3 -4.33 -2.63 26.88
N LYS A 4 -4.52 -3.83 27.44
CA LYS A 4 -3.49 -4.88 27.51
C LYS A 4 -3.17 -5.51 26.19
N ALA A 5 -4.18 -5.83 25.38
CA ALA A 5 -3.99 -6.48 24.10
C ALA A 5 -3.19 -5.59 23.13
N LEU A 6 -3.51 -4.29 23.08
CA LEU A 6 -2.81 -3.31 22.24
C LEU A 6 -1.30 -3.26 22.49
N PHE A 7 -0.88 -3.36 23.78
CA PHE A 7 0.52 -3.20 24.17
C PHE A 7 1.25 -4.52 24.45
N THR A 8 0.64 -5.66 24.12
CA THR A 8 1.31 -6.96 24.18
C THR A 8 2.14 -7.18 22.92
N PRO A 9 3.45 -7.48 23.00
CA PRO A 9 4.28 -7.77 21.83
C PRO A 9 3.79 -9.01 21.07
N MET A 10 4.06 -9.04 19.76
CA MET A 10 3.81 -10.20 18.91
C MET A 10 4.80 -10.27 17.75
N LYS A 11 5.05 -11.48 17.24
CA LYS A 11 5.96 -11.68 16.11
C LYS A 11 5.22 -11.74 14.79
N ILE A 12 5.88 -11.20 13.73
CA ILE A 12 5.59 -11.47 12.33
C ILE A 12 6.83 -12.18 11.77
N GLY A 13 6.70 -13.44 11.43
CA GLY A 13 7.86 -14.30 11.17
C GLY A 13 8.78 -14.36 12.39
N ASN A 14 10.06 -14.01 12.21
CA ASN A 14 11.07 -13.93 13.26
C ASN A 14 11.20 -12.53 13.91
N VAL A 15 10.47 -11.52 13.42
CA VAL A 15 10.56 -10.13 13.88
C VAL A 15 9.55 -9.86 14.98
N GLU A 16 10.02 -9.47 16.16
CA GLU A 16 9.16 -9.05 17.26
C GLU A 16 8.75 -7.58 17.09
N ILE A 17 7.44 -7.34 17.18
CA ILE A 17 6.80 -6.02 17.16
C ILE A 17 6.42 -5.68 18.60
N LYS A 18 6.85 -4.53 19.10
CA LYS A 18 6.72 -4.12 20.52
C LYS A 18 5.28 -3.97 21.03
N ASN A 19 4.31 -3.81 20.13
CA ASN A 19 2.88 -3.71 20.40
C ASN A 19 2.06 -4.10 19.17
N ARG A 20 0.73 -4.09 19.26
CA ARG A 20 -0.18 -4.48 18.16
C ARG A 20 -0.61 -3.33 17.26
N ILE A 21 0.03 -2.16 17.35
CA ILE A 21 -0.36 -0.94 16.63
C ILE A 21 0.51 -0.78 15.40
N VAL A 22 -0.12 -0.79 14.24
CA VAL A 22 0.54 -0.67 12.93
C VAL A 22 0.11 0.61 12.22
N MET A 23 1.08 1.37 11.71
CA MET A 23 0.84 2.36 10.70
C MET A 23 0.85 1.67 9.32
N PRO A 24 -0.30 1.47 8.67
CA PRO A 24 -0.38 0.82 7.37
C PRO A 24 0.09 1.74 6.24
N PRO A 25 0.36 1.19 5.04
CA PRO A 25 0.74 1.98 3.87
C PRO A 25 -0.27 3.07 3.52
N MET A 26 0.23 4.29 3.40
CA MET A 26 -0.55 5.43 2.91
C MET A 26 0.32 6.25 1.96
N MET A 27 -0.19 6.55 0.77
CA MET A 27 0.51 7.40 -0.19
C MET A 27 0.70 8.80 0.39
N LEU A 28 1.94 9.27 0.51
CA LEU A 28 2.30 10.57 1.06
C LEU A 28 2.59 11.60 -0.03
N GLY A 29 3.27 11.18 -1.09
CA GLY A 29 3.71 12.07 -2.15
C GLY A 29 4.86 13.00 -1.73
N PHE A 30 5.68 12.59 -0.78
CA PHE A 30 6.85 13.34 -0.28
C PHE A 30 8.17 12.87 -0.88
N GLY A 31 8.16 11.91 -1.80
CA GLY A 31 9.39 11.43 -2.45
C GLY A 31 9.95 12.43 -3.45
N GLN A 32 11.22 12.23 -3.81
CA GLN A 32 11.83 12.89 -4.96
C GLN A 32 11.36 12.24 -6.26
N PHE A 33 11.55 12.88 -7.42
CA PHE A 33 11.25 12.30 -8.73
C PHE A 33 11.95 10.95 -8.97
N ASN A 34 13.20 10.83 -8.50
CA ASN A 34 13.96 9.60 -8.57
C ASN A 34 13.51 8.55 -7.56
N GLY A 35 12.53 8.85 -6.70
CA GLY A 35 11.96 7.95 -5.71
C GLY A 35 12.74 7.84 -4.40
N LYS A 36 13.74 8.68 -4.17
CA LYS A 36 14.40 8.75 -2.86
C LYS A 36 13.48 9.41 -1.84
N PRO A 37 13.51 8.99 -0.57
CA PRO A 37 12.83 9.72 0.49
C PRO A 37 13.40 11.13 0.63
N THR A 38 12.54 12.10 0.95
CA THR A 38 12.94 13.45 1.37
C THR A 38 13.09 13.50 2.88
N GLU A 39 13.66 14.59 3.38
CA GLU A 39 13.71 14.86 4.82
C GLU A 39 12.31 14.90 5.44
N GLU A 40 11.33 15.49 4.73
CA GLU A 40 9.94 15.52 5.17
C GLU A 40 9.34 14.12 5.31
N MET A 41 9.61 13.22 4.36
CA MET A 41 9.15 11.83 4.44
C MET A 41 9.79 11.11 5.61
N MET A 42 11.10 11.30 5.82
CA MET A 42 11.82 10.68 6.94
C MET A 42 11.26 11.17 8.28
N ASN A 43 11.07 12.48 8.45
CA ASN A 43 10.47 13.08 9.65
C ASN A 43 9.03 12.59 9.87
N TYR A 44 8.26 12.43 8.80
CA TYR A 44 6.90 11.92 8.88
C TYR A 44 6.83 10.51 9.48
N TYR A 45 7.68 9.59 9.03
CA TYR A 45 7.72 8.22 9.59
C TYR A 45 8.32 8.19 10.99
N GLU A 46 9.39 8.94 11.22
CA GLU A 46 10.04 9.06 12.52
C GLU A 46 9.07 9.56 13.60
N GLU A 47 8.25 10.57 13.30
CA GLU A 47 7.25 11.13 14.24
C GLU A 47 6.24 10.06 14.71
N ARG A 48 5.84 9.11 13.85
CA ARG A 48 4.95 8.00 14.22
C ARG A 48 5.66 6.94 15.05
N ALA A 49 6.96 6.75 14.82
CA ALA A 49 7.79 5.88 15.66
C ALA A 49 7.97 6.47 17.07
N ILE A 50 8.23 7.80 17.17
CA ILE A 50 8.23 8.57 18.43
C ILE A 50 6.87 8.46 19.10
N GLY A 51 5.78 8.56 18.33
CA GLY A 51 4.40 8.45 18.78
C GLY A 51 3.98 7.07 19.29
N GLY A 52 4.87 6.06 19.19
CA GLY A 52 4.70 4.76 19.83
C GLY A 52 4.17 3.64 18.92
N ALA A 53 4.03 3.86 17.62
CA ALA A 53 3.70 2.78 16.67
C ALA A 53 4.70 1.62 16.80
N GLY A 54 4.20 0.37 16.77
CA GLY A 54 5.05 -0.82 16.84
C GLY A 54 5.65 -1.20 15.50
N LEU A 55 4.84 -1.10 14.44
CA LEU A 55 5.23 -1.36 13.07
C LEU A 55 4.79 -0.20 12.17
N ILE A 56 5.68 0.21 11.29
CA ILE A 56 5.41 1.19 10.23
C ILE A 56 5.64 0.50 8.90
N ILE A 57 4.63 0.54 8.01
CA ILE A 57 4.76 0.05 6.65
C ILE A 57 4.79 1.28 5.72
N THR A 58 5.81 1.37 4.85
CA THR A 58 5.97 2.53 3.97
C THR A 58 4.79 2.70 3.03
N GLU A 59 4.65 3.89 2.46
CA GLU A 59 3.77 4.10 1.31
C GLU A 59 4.08 3.12 0.18
N ILE A 60 3.18 3.03 -0.82
CA ILE A 60 3.42 2.26 -2.04
C ILE A 60 4.80 2.59 -2.64
N THR A 61 5.71 1.63 -2.59
CA THR A 61 7.10 1.79 -3.05
C THR A 61 7.25 1.08 -4.40
N ARG A 62 7.46 1.84 -5.48
CA ARG A 62 7.52 1.26 -6.82
C ARG A 62 8.75 0.41 -7.04
N VAL A 63 8.56 -0.74 -7.68
CA VAL A 63 9.64 -1.69 -8.01
C VAL A 63 10.20 -1.51 -9.43
N ASP A 64 9.48 -0.84 -10.33
CA ASP A 64 9.89 -0.58 -11.71
C ASP A 64 9.63 0.88 -12.08
N ASP A 65 10.63 1.59 -12.59
CA ASP A 65 10.52 3.00 -12.94
C ASP A 65 9.78 3.23 -14.27
N PHE A 66 9.79 2.24 -15.17
CA PHE A 66 9.20 2.41 -16.49
C PHE A 66 7.66 2.33 -16.44
N SER A 67 7.13 1.32 -15.75
CA SER A 67 5.69 1.02 -15.73
C SER A 67 5.08 0.99 -14.33
N GLY A 68 5.90 1.07 -13.28
CA GLY A 68 5.50 0.88 -11.88
C GLY A 68 5.22 2.15 -11.09
N ALA A 69 5.38 3.34 -11.68
CA ALA A 69 5.13 4.60 -10.98
C ALA A 69 3.65 4.98 -11.03
N SER A 70 3.05 5.22 -9.86
CA SER A 70 1.67 5.70 -9.70
C SER A 70 1.58 7.22 -9.57
N ALA A 71 2.67 7.86 -9.12
CA ALA A 71 2.79 9.31 -8.96
C ALA A 71 4.26 9.73 -9.07
N PHE A 72 4.50 11.01 -9.32
CA PHE A 72 5.86 11.56 -9.52
C PHE A 72 6.70 11.55 -8.25
N ALA A 73 6.09 11.87 -7.11
CA ALA A 73 6.75 11.96 -5.80
C ALA A 73 6.60 10.67 -4.97
N GLN A 74 6.45 9.53 -5.63
CA GLN A 74 6.31 8.22 -5.01
C GLN A 74 7.66 7.64 -4.63
N LEU A 75 7.74 7.02 -3.45
CA LEU A 75 8.91 6.25 -3.02
C LEU A 75 9.25 5.14 -4.01
N ALA A 76 10.53 4.81 -4.16
CA ALA A 76 11.01 3.77 -5.05
C ALA A 76 12.08 2.88 -4.43
N ILE A 77 12.16 1.66 -4.98
CA ILE A 77 13.18 0.67 -4.64
C ILE A 77 13.69 -0.07 -5.91
N SER A 78 13.48 0.56 -7.06
CA SER A 78 13.79 0.02 -8.39
C SER A 78 15.28 -0.10 -8.69
N HIS A 79 16.16 0.62 -7.98
CA HIS A 79 17.60 0.65 -8.18
C HIS A 79 18.40 0.62 -6.89
N ASP A 80 19.66 0.17 -6.96
CA ASP A 80 20.53 0.05 -5.79
C ASP A 80 20.88 1.39 -5.13
N TYR A 81 20.81 2.51 -5.87
CA TYR A 81 21.02 3.84 -5.30
C TYR A 81 19.92 4.27 -4.31
N HIS A 82 18.81 3.53 -4.21
CA HIS A 82 17.79 3.74 -3.20
C HIS A 82 18.16 3.13 -1.84
N ILE A 83 19.07 2.15 -1.80
CA ILE A 83 19.41 1.41 -0.56
C ILE A 83 19.87 2.36 0.54
N LYS A 84 20.86 3.23 0.24
CA LYS A 84 21.42 4.13 1.27
C LYS A 84 20.40 5.13 1.85
N PRO A 85 19.61 5.88 1.04
CA PRO A 85 18.61 6.80 1.60
C PRO A 85 17.44 6.07 2.31
N LEU A 86 17.07 4.86 1.86
CA LEU A 86 16.10 4.04 2.58
C LEU A 86 16.67 3.56 3.92
N ALA A 87 17.94 3.16 3.98
CA ALA A 87 18.57 2.77 5.24
C ALA A 87 18.59 3.92 6.26
N GLU A 88 18.80 5.15 5.83
CA GLU A 88 18.71 6.32 6.71
C GLU A 88 17.31 6.47 7.31
N MET A 89 16.26 6.40 6.49
CA MET A 89 14.87 6.47 6.94
C MET A 89 14.53 5.33 7.91
N ILE A 90 14.94 4.11 7.59
CA ILE A 90 14.71 2.92 8.43
C ILE A 90 15.42 3.07 9.79
N ASN A 91 16.67 3.53 9.80
CA ASN A 91 17.42 3.72 11.04
C ASN A 91 16.79 4.77 11.95
N ARG A 92 16.21 5.85 11.42
CA ARG A 92 15.46 6.84 12.21
C ARG A 92 14.26 6.18 12.90
N VAL A 93 13.48 5.38 12.19
CA VAL A 93 12.35 4.64 12.76
C VAL A 93 12.81 3.64 13.82
N HIS A 94 13.88 2.90 13.55
CA HIS A 94 14.46 1.94 14.49
C HIS A 94 14.98 2.57 15.78
N SER A 95 15.51 3.80 15.72
CA SER A 95 16.02 4.50 16.92
C SER A 95 14.95 4.73 17.99
N HIS A 96 13.66 4.66 17.61
CA HIS A 96 12.50 4.77 18.52
C HIS A 96 11.85 3.40 18.81
N GLY A 97 12.51 2.29 18.47
CA GLY A 97 12.06 0.93 18.76
C GLY A 97 10.86 0.46 17.94
N ALA A 98 10.46 1.18 16.90
CA ALA A 98 9.49 0.71 15.93
C ALA A 98 10.19 -0.15 14.85
N LYS A 99 9.45 -1.08 14.23
CA LYS A 99 9.87 -1.86 13.09
C LYS A 99 9.40 -1.22 11.79
N MET A 100 10.15 -1.44 10.68
CA MET A 100 9.79 -0.87 9.39
C MET A 100 9.80 -1.91 8.28
N PHE A 101 8.64 -2.04 7.60
CA PHE A 101 8.48 -2.86 6.40
C PHE A 101 8.30 -1.97 5.17
N ILE A 102 8.77 -2.43 4.01
CA ILE A 102 8.63 -1.71 2.74
C ILE A 102 7.48 -2.32 1.94
N GLN A 103 6.44 -1.54 1.61
CA GLN A 103 5.38 -2.04 0.72
C GLN A 103 5.82 -1.99 -0.75
N LEU A 104 6.00 -3.16 -1.36
CA LEU A 104 6.35 -3.31 -2.77
C LEU A 104 5.11 -3.18 -3.66
N HIS A 105 5.20 -2.35 -4.70
CA HIS A 105 4.03 -1.93 -5.47
C HIS A 105 4.28 -1.83 -6.97
N HIS A 106 3.21 -2.14 -7.74
CA HIS A 106 3.07 -1.83 -9.16
C HIS A 106 1.59 -1.57 -9.49
N PRO A 107 1.24 -0.41 -10.10
CA PRO A 107 -0.16 0.00 -10.31
C PRO A 107 -0.93 -0.84 -11.33
N GLY A 108 -0.22 -1.48 -12.28
CA GLY A 108 -0.87 -2.18 -13.37
C GLY A 108 -1.78 -1.25 -14.19
N ARG A 109 -3.03 -1.67 -14.45
CA ARG A 109 -4.03 -0.91 -15.20
C ARG A 109 -4.42 0.43 -14.56
N GLN A 110 -4.15 0.60 -13.28
CA GLN A 110 -4.43 1.86 -12.57
C GLN A 110 -3.33 2.91 -12.77
N ASN A 111 -2.28 2.60 -13.53
CA ASN A 111 -1.28 3.58 -13.90
C ASN A 111 -1.88 4.67 -14.77
N LEU A 112 -1.38 5.90 -14.61
CA LEU A 112 -1.62 6.96 -15.58
C LEU A 112 -0.73 6.72 -16.80
N THR A 113 -1.30 6.78 -17.99
CA THR A 113 -0.54 6.63 -19.24
C THR A 113 0.64 7.60 -19.31
N LEU A 114 0.46 8.82 -18.77
CA LEU A 114 1.52 9.83 -18.63
C LEU A 114 2.73 9.34 -17.80
N MET A 115 2.54 8.41 -16.89
CA MET A 115 3.63 7.89 -16.04
C MET A 115 4.50 6.85 -16.74
N MET A 116 4.01 6.26 -17.86
CA MET A 116 4.75 5.23 -18.61
C MET A 116 6.03 5.79 -19.23
N GLY A 117 7.18 5.35 -18.73
CA GLY A 117 8.50 5.79 -19.19
C GLY A 117 8.89 7.23 -18.80
N THR A 118 8.00 7.98 -18.14
CA THR A 118 8.26 9.39 -17.75
C THR A 118 9.28 9.48 -16.62
N VAL A 119 9.27 8.56 -15.66
CA VAL A 119 10.22 8.59 -14.54
C VAL A 119 11.67 8.46 -15.00
N PRO A 120 12.07 7.49 -15.84
CA PRO A 120 13.44 7.42 -16.35
C PRO A 120 13.85 8.69 -17.11
N LEU A 121 12.93 9.26 -17.91
CA LEU A 121 13.17 10.54 -18.59
C LEU A 121 13.37 11.67 -17.60
N SER A 122 12.51 11.78 -16.59
CA SER A 122 12.58 12.82 -15.57
C SER A 122 13.86 12.76 -14.75
N VAL A 123 14.31 11.56 -14.35
CA VAL A 123 15.59 11.35 -13.65
C VAL A 123 16.77 11.77 -14.53
N GLY A 124 16.73 11.47 -15.82
CA GLY A 124 17.76 11.92 -16.77
C GLY A 124 17.81 13.43 -16.91
N MET A 125 16.66 14.08 -17.07
CA MET A 125 16.54 15.54 -17.20
C MET A 125 16.90 16.27 -15.90
N GLU A 126 16.55 15.75 -14.74
CA GLU A 126 16.93 16.33 -13.44
C GLU A 126 18.45 16.35 -13.24
N ARG A 127 19.16 15.32 -13.72
CA ARG A 127 20.63 15.31 -13.68
C ARG A 127 21.27 16.43 -14.50
N VAL A 128 20.62 16.86 -15.58
CA VAL A 128 21.12 17.93 -16.48
C VAL A 128 20.68 19.30 -16.03
N MET A 129 19.43 19.46 -15.60
CA MET A 129 18.77 20.74 -15.33
C MET A 129 18.62 21.07 -13.84
N GLY A 130 18.91 20.10 -12.95
CA GLY A 130 18.72 20.27 -11.50
C GLY A 130 17.27 20.62 -11.14
N SER A 131 17.09 21.42 -10.10
CA SER A 131 15.75 21.81 -9.58
C SER A 131 14.88 22.59 -10.60
N LEU A 132 15.48 23.13 -11.66
CA LEU A 132 14.75 23.84 -12.71
C LEU A 132 13.82 22.88 -13.47
N TYR A 133 14.23 21.62 -13.68
CA TYR A 133 13.41 20.61 -14.32
C TYR A 133 12.09 20.38 -13.58
N GLY A 134 12.12 20.18 -12.26
CA GLY A 134 10.91 19.97 -11.47
C GLY A 134 9.90 21.11 -11.60
N LYS A 135 10.36 22.37 -11.52
CA LYS A 135 9.50 23.56 -11.70
C LYS A 135 8.87 23.61 -13.09
N MET A 136 9.65 23.31 -14.12
CA MET A 136 9.16 23.27 -15.51
C MET A 136 8.18 22.12 -15.74
N PHE A 137 8.49 20.93 -15.24
CA PHE A 137 7.67 19.74 -15.37
C PHE A 137 6.26 19.95 -14.80
N TYR A 138 6.13 20.41 -13.55
CA TYR A 138 4.84 20.67 -12.94
C TYR A 138 4.03 21.75 -13.65
N LYS A 139 4.69 22.73 -14.25
CA LYS A 139 4.03 23.76 -15.06
C LYS A 139 3.46 23.20 -16.37
N LEU A 140 4.11 22.19 -16.96
CA LEU A 140 3.71 21.57 -18.23
C LEU A 140 2.79 20.37 -18.05
N ALA A 141 2.78 19.73 -16.89
CA ALA A 141 1.98 18.51 -16.62
C ALA A 141 0.48 18.65 -16.98
N PRO A 142 -0.21 19.80 -16.72
CA PRO A 142 -1.59 19.98 -17.14
C PRO A 142 -1.80 19.88 -18.66
N SER A 143 -0.80 20.24 -19.46
CA SER A 143 -0.88 20.16 -20.93
C SER A 143 -0.82 18.72 -21.46
N ALA A 144 -0.35 17.78 -20.66
CA ALA A 144 -0.29 16.36 -21.02
C ALA A 144 -1.67 15.71 -21.15
N LYS A 145 -2.73 16.32 -20.59
CA LYS A 145 -4.11 15.86 -20.76
C LYS A 145 -4.50 15.73 -22.24
N LYS A 146 -4.11 16.69 -23.07
CA LYS A 146 -4.37 16.67 -24.51
C LYS A 146 -3.66 15.51 -25.22
N LEU A 147 -2.45 15.13 -24.78
CA LEU A 147 -1.71 13.99 -25.33
C LEU A 147 -2.36 12.66 -24.93
N MET A 148 -2.98 12.59 -23.75
CA MET A 148 -3.75 11.43 -23.29
C MET A 148 -5.02 11.26 -24.12
N GLU A 149 -5.76 12.33 -24.37
CA GLU A 149 -6.97 12.34 -25.20
C GLU A 149 -6.68 11.90 -26.65
N ALA A 150 -5.50 12.20 -27.16
CA ALA A 150 -5.09 11.86 -28.52
C ALA A 150 -4.51 10.44 -28.70
N ASP A 151 -4.53 9.58 -27.66
CA ASP A 151 -3.94 8.21 -27.65
C ASP A 151 -2.45 8.16 -28.11
N LEU A 152 -1.72 9.23 -27.90
CA LEU A 152 -0.31 9.35 -28.31
C LEU A 152 0.68 8.81 -27.26
N LEU A 153 0.18 8.45 -26.07
CA LEU A 153 1.02 7.97 -24.97
C LEU A 153 1.07 6.44 -24.90
N PRO A 154 2.14 5.86 -24.33
CA PRO A 154 2.26 4.41 -24.21
C PRO A 154 1.12 3.79 -23.39
N LYS A 155 0.60 2.64 -23.84
CA LYS A 155 -0.44 1.89 -23.13
C LYS A 155 0.09 1.31 -21.83
N VAL A 156 -0.70 1.38 -20.75
CA VAL A 156 -0.35 0.83 -19.45
C VAL A 156 -0.44 -0.69 -19.43
N TYR A 157 0.31 -1.33 -18.54
CA TYR A 157 0.36 -2.78 -18.41
C TYR A 157 -0.80 -3.29 -17.56
N SER A 158 -1.41 -4.41 -18.00
CA SER A 158 -2.44 -5.15 -17.28
C SER A 158 -2.33 -6.64 -17.56
N PRO A 159 -2.90 -7.54 -16.74
CA PRO A 159 -2.97 -8.96 -17.06
C PRO A 159 -3.64 -9.21 -18.40
N SER A 160 -4.76 -8.56 -18.66
CA SER A 160 -5.51 -8.61 -19.91
C SER A 160 -5.96 -7.20 -20.32
N LYS A 161 -6.34 -7.04 -21.60
CA LYS A 161 -7.00 -5.81 -22.02
C LYS A 161 -8.37 -5.74 -21.35
N CYS A 162 -8.58 -4.73 -20.54
CA CYS A 162 -9.83 -4.47 -19.81
C CYS A 162 -10.05 -2.98 -19.62
N ASP A 163 -11.28 -2.59 -19.31
CA ASP A 163 -11.59 -1.21 -19.01
C ASP A 163 -10.85 -0.75 -17.76
N ARG A 164 -10.56 0.53 -17.71
CA ARG A 164 -9.97 1.16 -16.54
C ARG A 164 -11.07 1.64 -15.60
N ALA A 165 -10.92 1.37 -14.31
CA ALA A 165 -11.91 1.73 -13.31
C ALA A 165 -12.10 3.24 -13.14
N TYR A 166 -11.00 3.99 -13.12
CA TYR A 166 -11.00 5.37 -12.63
C TYR A 166 -11.02 6.44 -13.74
N SER A 167 -10.61 6.14 -14.94
CA SER A 167 -10.78 7.01 -16.11
C SER A 167 -10.76 6.19 -17.39
N ALA A 168 -11.68 6.49 -18.31
CA ALA A 168 -11.71 5.94 -19.66
C ALA A 168 -10.49 6.36 -20.53
N GLU A 169 -9.65 7.25 -20.01
CA GLU A 169 -8.61 7.97 -20.75
C GLU A 169 -7.32 7.16 -20.95
N SER A 170 -7.12 6.03 -20.24
CA SER A 170 -5.90 5.24 -20.42
C SER A 170 -6.19 3.89 -21.00
N LEU A 171 -5.74 3.69 -22.24
CA LEU A 171 -5.75 2.37 -22.84
C LEU A 171 -4.71 1.48 -22.17
N ASN A 172 -5.15 0.31 -21.73
CA ASN A 172 -4.26 -0.73 -21.22
C ASN A 172 -4.00 -1.79 -22.30
N LYS A 173 -2.92 -2.50 -22.14
CA LYS A 173 -2.56 -3.64 -22.97
C LYS A 173 -2.22 -4.85 -22.14
N GLU A 174 -2.51 -6.01 -22.69
CA GLU A 174 -2.10 -7.28 -22.09
C GLU A 174 -0.58 -7.40 -22.06
N MET A 175 -0.06 -7.79 -20.87
CA MET A 175 1.36 -8.10 -20.69
C MET A 175 1.72 -9.40 -21.39
N THR A 176 2.86 -9.39 -22.09
CA THR A 176 3.49 -10.64 -22.54
C THR A 176 4.04 -11.42 -21.33
N VAL A 177 4.19 -12.75 -21.46
CA VAL A 177 4.83 -13.57 -20.42
C VAL A 177 6.25 -13.08 -20.07
N LYS A 178 6.99 -12.56 -21.07
CA LYS A 178 8.31 -11.95 -20.84
C LYS A 178 8.23 -10.72 -19.94
N GLN A 179 7.22 -9.86 -20.13
CA GLN A 179 6.99 -8.68 -19.27
C GLN A 179 6.55 -9.10 -17.86
N ILE A 180 5.68 -10.11 -17.74
CA ILE A 180 5.28 -10.68 -16.45
C ILE A 180 6.51 -11.16 -15.68
N LYS A 181 7.36 -12.00 -16.29
CA LYS A 181 8.59 -12.51 -15.66
C LYS A 181 9.58 -11.39 -15.30
N LYS A 182 9.66 -10.33 -16.11
CA LYS A 182 10.44 -9.13 -15.76
C LYS A 182 9.91 -8.48 -14.48
N ILE A 183 8.61 -8.22 -14.40
CA ILE A 183 8.03 -7.54 -13.22
C ILE A 183 8.13 -8.41 -11.97
N ILE A 184 7.94 -9.73 -12.07
CA ILE A 184 8.22 -10.66 -10.95
C ILE A 184 9.64 -10.46 -10.43
N ARG A 185 10.64 -10.40 -11.34
CA ARG A 185 12.03 -10.16 -10.97
C ARG A 185 12.24 -8.81 -10.29
N GLU A 186 11.57 -7.74 -10.75
CA GLU A 186 11.68 -6.41 -10.11
C GLU A 186 11.11 -6.42 -8.67
N PHE A 187 10.02 -7.13 -8.39
CA PHE A 187 9.53 -7.33 -7.03
C PHE A 187 10.57 -8.06 -6.15
N ILE A 188 11.17 -9.13 -6.66
CA ILE A 188 12.20 -9.90 -5.95
C ILE A 188 13.44 -9.02 -5.65
N LEU A 189 13.91 -8.26 -6.65
CA LEU A 189 15.03 -7.35 -6.48
C LEU A 189 14.69 -6.20 -5.52
N GLY A 190 13.43 -5.70 -5.54
CA GLY A 190 12.93 -4.73 -4.57
C GLY A 190 13.04 -5.25 -3.13
N ALA A 191 12.60 -6.48 -2.88
CA ALA A 191 12.72 -7.10 -1.56
C ALA A 191 14.20 -7.29 -1.13
N LYS A 192 15.08 -7.66 -2.06
CA LYS A 192 16.51 -7.79 -1.81
C LYS A 192 17.14 -6.44 -1.40
N ARG A 193 16.76 -5.35 -2.08
CA ARG A 193 17.18 -3.99 -1.74
C ARG A 193 16.61 -3.53 -0.39
N ALA A 194 15.34 -3.85 -0.09
CA ALA A 194 14.74 -3.57 1.22
C ALA A 194 15.53 -4.25 2.34
N LYS A 195 15.86 -5.53 2.20
CA LYS A 195 16.73 -6.26 3.12
C LYS A 195 18.11 -5.61 3.26
N ALA A 196 18.73 -5.23 2.14
CA ALA A 196 20.02 -4.57 2.14
C ALA A 196 20.00 -3.17 2.79
N ALA A 197 18.85 -2.49 2.75
CA ALA A 197 18.64 -1.21 3.44
C ALA A 197 18.34 -1.38 4.94
N GLY A 198 18.20 -2.62 5.44
CA GLY A 198 17.93 -2.90 6.85
C GLY A 198 16.44 -2.94 7.21
N ALA A 199 15.53 -3.01 6.23
CA ALA A 199 14.11 -3.22 6.52
C ALA A 199 13.89 -4.55 7.21
N ASP A 200 12.99 -4.58 8.20
CA ASP A 200 12.65 -5.79 8.96
C ASP A 200 11.86 -6.81 8.12
N GLY A 201 11.25 -6.38 7.02
CA GLY A 201 10.51 -7.21 6.08
C GLY A 201 9.94 -6.39 4.91
N VAL A 202 9.12 -7.04 4.10
CA VAL A 202 8.38 -6.39 3.02
C VAL A 202 6.90 -6.74 3.07
N GLU A 203 6.08 -5.86 2.50
CA GLU A 203 4.68 -6.14 2.24
C GLU A 203 4.41 -6.16 0.72
N LEU A 204 3.76 -7.22 0.23
CA LEU A 204 3.30 -7.30 -1.15
C LEU A 204 1.91 -6.68 -1.28
N HIS A 205 1.76 -5.67 -2.14
CA HIS A 205 0.48 -5.01 -2.35
C HIS A 205 -0.41 -5.79 -3.32
N ALA A 206 -1.14 -6.78 -2.80
CA ALA A 206 -2.09 -7.62 -3.53
C ALA A 206 -3.56 -7.16 -3.35
N ALA A 207 -3.78 -5.84 -3.23
CA ALA A 207 -5.07 -5.25 -2.93
C ALA A 207 -5.38 -4.03 -3.81
N HIS A 208 -6.58 -3.46 -3.64
CA HIS A 208 -7.04 -2.15 -4.15
C HIS A 208 -7.02 -2.00 -5.67
N GLY A 209 -7.14 -3.12 -6.41
CA GLY A 209 -7.17 -3.10 -7.88
C GLY A 209 -5.81 -2.85 -8.55
N TYR A 210 -4.68 -3.02 -7.83
CA TYR A 210 -3.34 -2.92 -8.38
C TYR A 210 -2.86 -4.24 -9.00
N LEU A 211 -1.67 -4.25 -9.59
CA LEU A 211 -1.24 -5.30 -10.51
C LEU A 211 -1.38 -6.72 -9.95
N ILE A 212 -0.96 -6.97 -8.70
CA ILE A 212 -1.06 -8.32 -8.12
C ILE A 212 -2.53 -8.72 -7.99
N GLN A 213 -3.41 -7.86 -7.45
CA GLN A 213 -4.84 -8.14 -7.39
C GLN A 213 -5.46 -8.30 -8.78
N GLN A 214 -5.01 -7.52 -9.77
CA GLN A 214 -5.49 -7.67 -11.15
C GLN A 214 -5.22 -9.07 -11.71
N PHE A 215 -4.10 -9.71 -11.32
CA PHE A 215 -3.84 -11.10 -11.69
C PHE A 215 -4.74 -12.09 -10.95
N LEU A 216 -5.10 -11.81 -9.69
CA LEU A 216 -5.98 -12.67 -8.88
C LEU A 216 -7.43 -12.64 -9.35
N SER A 217 -7.90 -11.48 -9.82
CA SER A 217 -9.29 -11.25 -10.19
C SER A 217 -9.68 -11.91 -11.52
N PRO A 218 -10.78 -12.71 -11.56
CA PRO A 218 -11.30 -13.25 -12.81
C PRO A 218 -11.88 -12.16 -13.71
N TYR A 219 -12.18 -10.98 -13.19
CA TYR A 219 -12.67 -9.84 -13.97
C TYR A 219 -11.56 -9.17 -14.78
N THR A 220 -10.42 -8.90 -14.18
CA THR A 220 -9.32 -8.19 -14.84
C THR A 220 -8.30 -9.13 -15.49
N ASN A 221 -8.31 -10.42 -15.14
CA ASN A 221 -7.43 -11.44 -15.70
C ASN A 221 -8.22 -12.44 -16.54
N GLN A 222 -8.33 -12.14 -17.84
CA GLN A 222 -8.98 -12.97 -18.86
C GLN A 222 -7.97 -13.80 -19.68
N ARG A 223 -6.74 -13.98 -19.15
CA ARG A 223 -5.68 -14.75 -19.81
C ARG A 223 -6.02 -16.23 -19.89
N THR A 224 -5.47 -16.88 -20.93
CA THR A 224 -5.60 -18.33 -21.14
C THR A 224 -4.28 -19.09 -20.99
N ASP A 225 -3.18 -18.39 -20.69
CA ASP A 225 -1.85 -18.96 -20.48
C ASP A 225 -1.59 -19.43 -19.03
N GLU A 226 -0.31 -19.59 -18.67
CA GLU A 226 0.10 -20.05 -17.33
C GLU A 226 -0.26 -19.07 -16.18
N TYR A 227 -0.63 -17.81 -16.47
CA TYR A 227 -0.94 -16.77 -15.50
C TYR A 227 -2.44 -16.42 -15.41
N GLY A 228 -3.33 -17.18 -16.07
CA GLY A 228 -4.77 -16.89 -16.06
C GLY A 228 -5.65 -18.10 -16.39
N GLY A 229 -6.97 -17.86 -16.42
CA GLY A 229 -7.99 -18.90 -16.59
C GLY A 229 -8.44 -19.50 -15.25
N SER A 230 -7.82 -20.57 -14.76
CA SER A 230 -8.20 -21.17 -13.49
C SER A 230 -7.77 -20.35 -12.28
N PHE A 231 -8.42 -20.57 -11.12
CA PHE A 231 -8.07 -19.95 -9.86
C PHE A 231 -6.56 -20.11 -9.55
N ASP A 232 -6.03 -21.31 -9.67
CA ASP A 232 -4.63 -21.60 -9.33
C ASP A 232 -3.64 -20.90 -10.27
N LYS A 233 -3.98 -20.78 -11.56
CA LYS A 233 -3.17 -20.01 -12.52
C LYS A 233 -3.21 -18.51 -12.26
N ARG A 234 -4.35 -17.97 -11.79
CA ARG A 234 -4.42 -16.56 -11.38
C ARG A 234 -3.57 -16.27 -10.14
N MET A 235 -3.41 -17.23 -9.23
CA MET A 235 -2.52 -17.13 -8.06
C MET A 235 -1.03 -17.11 -8.44
N LYS A 236 -0.67 -17.68 -9.59
CA LYS A 236 0.73 -17.92 -9.96
C LYS A 236 1.60 -16.66 -9.92
N PHE A 237 1.12 -15.50 -10.36
CA PHE A 237 1.91 -14.27 -10.35
C PHE A 237 2.35 -13.88 -8.93
N LEU A 238 1.45 -13.88 -7.97
CA LEU A 238 1.73 -13.61 -6.57
C LEU A 238 2.67 -14.67 -5.96
N LEU A 239 2.41 -15.95 -6.24
CA LEU A 239 3.19 -17.04 -5.68
C LEU A 239 4.61 -17.09 -6.24
N ASP A 240 4.82 -16.78 -7.51
CA ASP A 240 6.15 -16.66 -8.11
C ASP A 240 6.95 -15.52 -7.45
N ILE A 241 6.32 -14.38 -7.13
CA ILE A 241 6.94 -13.29 -6.40
C ILE A 241 7.31 -13.73 -4.98
N LEU A 242 6.36 -14.29 -4.22
CA LEU A 242 6.56 -14.70 -2.83
C LEU A 242 7.68 -15.74 -2.71
N LYS A 243 7.62 -16.80 -3.52
CA LYS A 243 8.67 -17.83 -3.57
C LYS A 243 10.03 -17.28 -3.96
N GLY A 244 10.05 -16.38 -4.94
CA GLY A 244 11.29 -15.73 -5.37
C GLY A 244 11.90 -14.86 -4.28
N ILE A 245 11.10 -14.13 -3.51
CA ILE A 245 11.58 -13.34 -2.37
C ILE A 245 12.15 -14.27 -1.29
N LYS A 246 11.43 -15.34 -0.92
CA LYS A 246 11.92 -16.31 0.07
C LYS A 246 13.19 -17.02 -0.37
N ALA A 247 13.36 -17.27 -1.66
CA ALA A 247 14.58 -17.86 -2.21
C ALA A 247 15.77 -16.90 -2.16
N GLU A 248 15.59 -15.64 -2.56
CA GLU A 248 16.67 -14.63 -2.65
C GLU A 248 16.99 -13.96 -1.31
N CYS A 249 15.99 -13.72 -0.47
CA CYS A 249 16.15 -13.02 0.81
C CYS A 249 16.30 -13.99 2.00
N GLY A 250 16.06 -15.28 1.80
CA GLY A 250 16.03 -16.28 2.86
C GLY A 250 14.63 -16.49 3.43
N LYS A 251 14.38 -17.70 3.94
CA LYS A 251 13.07 -18.12 4.48
C LYS A 251 12.63 -17.28 5.68
N ASP A 252 13.59 -16.80 6.46
CA ASP A 252 13.36 -16.04 7.67
C ASP A 252 13.11 -14.53 7.42
N PHE A 253 13.26 -14.04 6.19
CA PHE A 253 12.95 -12.66 5.87
C PHE A 253 11.43 -12.49 5.75
N PRO A 254 10.78 -11.70 6.65
CA PRO A 254 9.33 -11.62 6.71
C PRO A 254 8.70 -11.01 5.46
N VAL A 255 7.61 -11.64 5.01
CA VAL A 255 6.77 -11.15 3.92
C VAL A 255 5.32 -11.11 4.37
N ILE A 256 4.75 -9.91 4.46
CA ILE A 256 3.32 -9.68 4.62
C ILE A 256 2.68 -9.65 3.22
N VAL A 257 1.48 -10.17 3.09
CA VAL A 257 0.67 -9.97 1.88
C VAL A 257 -0.57 -9.16 2.23
N ARG A 258 -0.65 -7.93 1.71
CA ARG A 258 -1.87 -7.14 1.80
C ARG A 258 -2.83 -7.58 0.72
N LEU A 259 -3.96 -8.16 1.13
CA LEU A 259 -4.92 -8.83 0.26
C LEU A 259 -6.29 -8.17 0.35
N SER A 260 -6.85 -7.70 -0.77
CA SER A 260 -8.30 -7.49 -0.84
C SER A 260 -8.97 -8.87 -0.85
N VAL A 261 -9.66 -9.23 0.21
CA VAL A 261 -10.28 -10.56 0.34
C VAL A 261 -11.66 -10.65 -0.31
N ASP A 262 -12.21 -9.51 -0.70
CA ASP A 262 -13.45 -9.36 -1.45
C ASP A 262 -13.33 -8.12 -2.36
N GLU A 263 -13.74 -8.23 -3.62
CA GLU A 263 -13.74 -7.10 -4.54
C GLU A 263 -14.97 -6.19 -4.38
N CYS A 264 -15.94 -6.59 -3.55
CA CYS A 264 -17.15 -5.83 -3.21
C CYS A 264 -18.03 -5.42 -4.42
N TYR A 265 -17.97 -6.15 -5.53
CA TYR A 265 -18.82 -5.84 -6.70
C TYR A 265 -20.31 -6.05 -6.44
N LYS A 266 -20.67 -7.01 -5.57
CA LYS A 266 -22.06 -7.22 -5.13
C LYS A 266 -22.64 -5.97 -4.49
N GLU A 267 -21.84 -5.25 -3.71
CA GLU A 267 -22.26 -4.04 -2.98
C GLU A 267 -22.63 -2.86 -3.89
N ILE A 268 -22.23 -2.94 -5.16
CA ILE A 268 -22.59 -1.95 -6.20
C ILE A 268 -23.52 -2.54 -7.27
N GLY A 269 -24.22 -3.65 -6.96
CA GLY A 269 -25.19 -4.28 -7.84
C GLY A 269 -24.60 -5.07 -9.02
N ARG A 270 -23.32 -5.46 -8.93
CA ARG A 270 -22.62 -6.25 -9.97
C ARG A 270 -22.29 -7.66 -9.46
N GLU A 271 -23.31 -8.43 -9.13
CA GLU A 271 -23.15 -9.82 -8.68
C GLU A 271 -22.48 -10.70 -9.75
N GLY A 272 -21.65 -11.63 -9.32
CA GLY A 272 -20.91 -12.55 -10.21
C GLY A 272 -19.69 -11.93 -10.91
N VAL A 273 -19.41 -10.66 -10.66
CA VAL A 273 -18.20 -10.00 -11.13
C VAL A 273 -17.10 -10.11 -10.07
N GLY A 274 -15.88 -10.42 -10.51
CA GLY A 274 -14.73 -10.53 -9.60
C GLY A 274 -14.77 -11.78 -8.72
N TYR A 275 -14.08 -11.71 -7.59
CA TYR A 275 -14.07 -12.73 -6.55
C TYR A 275 -14.65 -12.18 -5.24
N THR A 276 -15.12 -13.08 -4.39
CA THR A 276 -15.78 -12.76 -3.12
C THR A 276 -15.01 -13.31 -1.93
N LEU A 277 -15.44 -13.01 -0.70
CA LEU A 277 -14.79 -13.40 0.54
C LEU A 277 -14.39 -14.89 0.63
N PRO A 278 -15.21 -15.88 0.22
CA PRO A 278 -14.78 -17.28 0.21
C PRO A 278 -13.52 -17.52 -0.62
N ASP A 279 -13.40 -16.88 -1.79
CA ASP A 279 -12.20 -16.97 -2.61
C ASP A 279 -11.01 -16.29 -1.94
N GLY A 280 -11.23 -15.10 -1.32
CA GLY A 280 -10.20 -14.37 -0.58
C GLY A 280 -9.66 -15.17 0.60
N VAL A 281 -10.51 -15.86 1.34
CA VAL A 281 -10.12 -16.79 2.42
C VAL A 281 -9.31 -17.97 1.87
N ARG A 282 -9.70 -18.53 0.73
CA ARG A 282 -8.95 -19.58 0.04
C ARG A 282 -7.58 -19.09 -0.40
N MET A 283 -7.51 -17.85 -0.95
CA MET A 283 -6.24 -17.20 -1.32
C MET A 283 -5.33 -17.06 -0.11
N ALA A 284 -5.84 -16.59 1.04
CA ALA A 284 -5.07 -16.42 2.26
C ALA A 284 -4.41 -17.70 2.75
N LYS A 285 -5.13 -18.84 2.73
CA LYS A 285 -4.57 -20.17 3.04
C LYS A 285 -3.42 -20.55 2.10
N ILE A 286 -3.62 -20.39 0.81
CA ILE A 286 -2.57 -20.70 -0.19
C ILE A 286 -1.36 -19.82 -0.01
N ILE A 287 -1.55 -18.54 0.33
CA ILE A 287 -0.48 -17.57 0.59
C ILE A 287 0.33 -18.00 1.83
N GLU A 288 -0.32 -18.40 2.92
CA GLU A 288 0.32 -18.96 4.11
C GLU A 288 1.13 -20.22 3.77
N GLU A 289 0.52 -21.19 3.08
CA GLU A 289 1.15 -22.46 2.67
C GLU A 289 2.40 -22.23 1.79
N ASN A 290 2.49 -21.09 1.10
CA ASN A 290 3.63 -20.72 0.26
C ASN A 290 4.63 -19.77 0.97
N GLY A 291 4.50 -19.60 2.30
CA GLY A 291 5.53 -19.02 3.14
C GLY A 291 5.38 -17.53 3.43
N ALA A 292 4.20 -16.94 3.29
CA ALA A 292 3.94 -15.63 3.87
C ALA A 292 3.94 -15.69 5.41
N ASP A 293 4.34 -14.60 6.05
CA ASP A 293 4.47 -14.50 7.52
C ASP A 293 3.30 -13.76 8.17
N ALA A 294 2.49 -13.04 7.40
CA ALA A 294 1.24 -12.42 7.86
C ALA A 294 0.35 -12.04 6.66
N ILE A 295 -0.94 -11.85 6.93
CA ILE A 295 -1.92 -11.30 5.98
C ILE A 295 -2.41 -9.94 6.48
N ASP A 296 -2.29 -8.88 5.67
CA ASP A 296 -2.97 -7.61 5.91
C ASP A 296 -4.29 -7.60 5.13
N VAL A 297 -5.39 -7.79 5.86
CA VAL A 297 -6.73 -7.91 5.27
C VAL A 297 -7.26 -6.56 4.85
N SER A 298 -7.58 -6.44 3.57
CA SER A 298 -8.27 -5.31 2.98
C SER A 298 -9.44 -5.78 2.10
N SER A 299 -10.10 -4.86 1.40
CA SER A 299 -11.23 -5.13 0.51
C SER A 299 -11.23 -4.18 -0.68
N ALA A 300 -12.04 -4.51 -1.68
CA ALA A 300 -12.38 -3.63 -2.79
C ALA A 300 -11.20 -3.20 -3.68
N GLY A 301 -11.45 -2.23 -4.50
CA GLY A 301 -10.50 -1.60 -5.42
C GLY A 301 -11.09 -0.32 -6.00
N TYR A 302 -10.52 0.18 -7.09
CA TYR A 302 -10.96 1.43 -7.72
C TYR A 302 -12.39 1.38 -8.25
N ASP A 303 -12.87 0.21 -8.69
CA ASP A 303 -14.27 0.05 -9.17
C ASP A 303 -15.30 0.14 -8.03
N THR A 304 -14.86 -0.19 -6.80
CA THR A 304 -15.69 -0.27 -5.59
C THR A 304 -15.11 0.60 -4.48
N TYR A 305 -14.69 1.80 -4.83
CA TYR A 305 -13.80 2.69 -4.09
C TYR A 305 -14.23 2.96 -2.64
N ASN A 306 -15.54 3.16 -2.39
CA ASN A 306 -16.06 3.47 -1.04
C ASN A 306 -15.90 2.29 -0.05
N TYR A 307 -15.74 1.06 -0.55
CA TYR A 307 -15.51 -0.13 0.28
C TYR A 307 -14.02 -0.39 0.57
N TRP A 308 -13.15 0.44 0.03
CA TRP A 308 -11.73 0.50 0.34
C TRP A 308 -11.38 1.71 1.20
N LEU A 309 -11.91 2.89 0.84
CA LEU A 309 -11.64 4.15 1.52
C LEU A 309 -12.96 4.74 2.03
N GLU A 310 -13.37 4.25 3.18
CA GLU A 310 -14.70 4.49 3.73
C GLU A 310 -14.90 5.94 4.17
N PRO A 311 -15.98 6.62 3.73
CA PRO A 311 -16.43 7.89 4.27
C PRO A 311 -17.06 7.73 5.67
N THR A 312 -17.47 8.86 6.26
CA THR A 312 -18.10 8.92 7.59
C THR A 312 -19.37 8.09 7.72
N SER A 313 -20.08 7.82 6.63
CA SER A 313 -21.31 7.04 6.60
C SER A 313 -21.16 5.54 6.92
N PHE A 314 -19.94 5.01 6.87
CA PHE A 314 -19.68 3.63 7.25
C PHE A 314 -19.56 3.47 8.76
N GLU A 315 -20.14 2.39 9.28
CA GLU A 315 -20.00 2.04 10.70
C GLU A 315 -18.57 1.63 11.05
N CYS A 316 -18.14 1.96 12.27
CA CYS A 316 -16.85 1.52 12.79
C CYS A 316 -16.78 0.00 12.82
N GLY A 317 -15.75 -0.58 12.21
CA GLY A 317 -15.58 -2.04 12.18
C GLY A 317 -16.49 -2.77 11.18
N TRP A 318 -17.12 -2.08 10.22
CA TRP A 318 -18.07 -2.66 9.28
C TRP A 318 -17.56 -3.92 8.57
N ARG A 319 -16.26 -4.00 8.28
CA ARG A 319 -15.64 -5.15 7.61
C ARG A 319 -14.87 -6.10 8.53
N LYS A 320 -15.04 -5.99 9.85
CA LYS A 320 -14.36 -6.89 10.81
C LYS A 320 -14.63 -8.37 10.54
N TYR A 321 -15.79 -8.71 9.96
CA TYR A 321 -16.13 -10.08 9.56
C TYR A 321 -15.18 -10.65 8.50
N MET A 322 -14.61 -9.81 7.63
CA MET A 322 -13.62 -10.24 6.63
C MET A 322 -12.30 -10.60 7.30
N ALA A 323 -11.83 -9.76 8.25
CA ALA A 323 -10.62 -10.03 9.01
C ALA A 323 -10.80 -11.31 9.85
N ARG A 324 -11.96 -11.48 10.51
CA ARG A 324 -12.30 -12.68 11.28
C ARG A 324 -12.31 -13.93 10.42
N ALA A 325 -12.92 -13.90 9.25
CA ALA A 325 -12.98 -15.05 8.34
C ALA A 325 -11.58 -15.50 7.89
N VAL A 326 -10.66 -14.56 7.65
CA VAL A 326 -9.26 -14.88 7.34
C VAL A 326 -8.56 -15.42 8.61
N LYS A 327 -8.73 -14.77 9.76
CA LYS A 327 -8.12 -15.18 11.03
C LYS A 327 -8.49 -16.60 11.43
N ASP A 328 -9.74 -16.98 11.24
CA ASP A 328 -10.22 -18.35 11.50
C ASP A 328 -9.65 -19.39 10.52
N ALA A 329 -9.11 -18.93 9.39
CA ALA A 329 -8.65 -19.78 8.30
C ALA A 329 -7.14 -20.00 8.24
N VAL A 330 -6.34 -19.08 8.83
CA VAL A 330 -4.86 -19.10 8.80
C VAL A 330 -4.29 -19.13 10.22
N LYS A 331 -3.03 -19.57 10.35
CA LYS A 331 -2.29 -19.61 11.62
C LYS A 331 -1.33 -18.43 11.79
N ILE A 332 -0.93 -17.82 10.69
CA ILE A 332 -0.07 -16.63 10.70
C ILE A 332 -0.86 -15.40 11.16
N PRO A 333 -0.17 -14.36 11.69
CA PRO A 333 -0.82 -13.14 12.13
C PRO A 333 -1.66 -12.47 11.05
N VAL A 334 -2.78 -11.89 11.49
CA VAL A 334 -3.70 -11.11 10.65
C VAL A 334 -3.67 -9.65 11.09
N LEU A 335 -3.38 -8.76 10.15
CA LEU A 335 -3.48 -7.32 10.29
C LEU A 335 -4.77 -6.84 9.62
N ALA A 336 -5.43 -5.79 10.13
CA ALA A 336 -6.55 -5.18 9.43
C ALA A 336 -6.82 -3.73 9.87
N ALA A 337 -7.31 -2.91 8.93
CA ALA A 337 -7.65 -1.50 9.12
C ALA A 337 -9.17 -1.27 9.21
N ASN A 338 -9.88 -1.98 10.04
CA ASN A 338 -11.34 -2.08 10.14
C ASN A 338 -12.07 -0.78 10.55
N LEU A 339 -11.73 0.37 9.96
CA LEU A 339 -12.29 1.68 10.29
C LEU A 339 -12.27 1.95 11.81
N ILE A 340 -11.10 1.73 12.41
CA ILE A 340 -10.88 1.92 13.84
C ILE A 340 -10.79 3.40 14.16
N ARG A 341 -11.63 3.89 15.08
CA ARG A 341 -11.72 5.30 15.47
C ARG A 341 -11.44 5.55 16.95
N SER A 342 -11.45 4.52 17.79
CA SER A 342 -11.20 4.65 19.21
C SER A 342 -10.29 3.54 19.75
N PRO A 343 -9.60 3.79 20.90
CA PRO A 343 -8.80 2.77 21.57
C PRO A 343 -9.62 1.56 22.02
N GLU A 344 -10.84 1.78 22.52
CA GLU A 344 -11.74 0.71 22.97
C GLU A 344 -12.10 -0.24 21.82
N GLN A 345 -12.40 0.33 20.64
CA GLN A 345 -12.67 -0.47 19.45
C GLN A 345 -11.43 -1.28 19.03
N ALA A 346 -10.24 -0.68 19.10
CA ALA A 346 -8.99 -1.34 18.76
C ALA A 346 -8.70 -2.52 19.72
N GLU A 347 -8.80 -2.30 21.02
CA GLU A 347 -8.62 -3.33 22.05
C GLU A 347 -9.62 -4.47 21.88
N SER A 348 -10.91 -4.14 21.76
CA SER A 348 -11.99 -5.12 21.61
C SER A 348 -11.78 -6.04 20.41
N GLN A 349 -11.32 -5.53 19.26
CA GLN A 349 -11.06 -6.36 18.08
C GLN A 349 -9.84 -7.27 18.20
N LEU A 350 -8.90 -6.97 19.10
CA LEU A 350 -7.81 -7.87 19.47
C LEU A 350 -8.28 -8.93 20.47
N GLU A 351 -9.02 -8.53 21.49
CA GLU A 351 -9.52 -9.42 22.56
C GLU A 351 -10.53 -10.45 22.01
N ASP A 352 -11.43 -10.04 21.11
CA ASP A 352 -12.41 -10.94 20.50
C ASP A 352 -11.81 -11.84 19.38
N GLY A 353 -10.52 -11.68 19.08
CA GLY A 353 -9.81 -12.46 18.08
C GLY A 353 -10.20 -12.13 16.63
N THR A 354 -10.73 -10.95 16.37
CA THR A 354 -11.01 -10.48 15.00
C THR A 354 -9.73 -10.42 14.17
N GLN A 355 -8.64 -9.96 14.77
CA GLN A 355 -7.32 -9.78 14.16
C GLN A 355 -6.20 -9.79 15.21
N ASP A 356 -4.94 -9.84 14.77
CA ASP A 356 -3.78 -9.82 15.65
C ASP A 356 -3.13 -8.45 15.78
N PHE A 357 -3.25 -7.60 14.76
CA PHE A 357 -2.72 -6.23 14.74
C PHE A 357 -3.77 -5.26 14.21
N VAL A 358 -3.84 -4.08 14.82
CA VAL A 358 -4.72 -2.99 14.40
C VAL A 358 -3.97 -2.01 13.49
N CYS A 359 -4.47 -1.82 12.28
CA CYS A 359 -3.90 -0.88 11.32
C CYS A 359 -4.58 0.47 11.41
N LEU A 360 -3.87 1.49 11.91
CA LEU A 360 -4.36 2.84 12.13
C LEU A 360 -3.85 3.78 11.03
N GLY A 361 -4.52 3.82 9.86
CA GLY A 361 -4.13 4.71 8.77
C GLY A 361 -4.46 6.17 9.09
N ARG A 362 -5.68 6.58 8.80
CA ARG A 362 -6.15 7.96 9.05
C ARG A 362 -6.06 8.44 10.51
N PRO A 363 -6.19 7.57 11.53
CA PRO A 363 -5.89 7.98 12.91
C PRO A 363 -4.44 8.46 13.09
N HIS A 364 -3.43 7.80 12.51
CA HIS A 364 -2.04 8.26 12.57
C HIS A 364 -1.75 9.51 11.72
N ILE A 365 -2.63 9.85 10.75
CA ILE A 365 -2.57 11.15 10.07
C ILE A 365 -3.07 12.25 11.02
N ALA A 366 -4.18 11.99 11.70
CA ALA A 366 -4.82 12.96 12.59
C ALA A 366 -4.02 13.16 13.90
N ASP A 367 -3.40 12.08 14.40
CA ASP A 367 -2.61 12.09 15.64
C ASP A 367 -1.43 11.12 15.55
N PRO A 368 -0.21 11.60 15.29
CA PRO A 368 0.97 10.75 15.25
C PRO A 368 1.32 10.11 16.58
N HIS A 369 0.90 10.69 17.71
CA HIS A 369 1.16 10.21 19.07
C HIS A 369 0.02 9.36 19.66
N TRP A 370 -0.87 8.86 18.81
CA TRP A 370 -2.04 8.09 19.22
C TRP A 370 -1.67 6.95 20.21
N ALA A 371 -0.64 6.15 19.88
CA ALA A 371 -0.27 5.00 20.69
C ALA A 371 0.25 5.40 22.08
N ASN A 372 1.11 6.42 22.19
CA ASN A 372 1.62 6.89 23.47
C ASN A 372 0.50 7.51 24.32
N LYS A 373 -0.40 8.30 23.72
CA LYS A 373 -1.55 8.88 24.45
C LYS A 373 -2.45 7.80 25.03
N VAL A 374 -2.73 6.73 24.27
CA VAL A 374 -3.49 5.59 24.80
C VAL A 374 -2.75 4.89 25.93
N LYS A 375 -1.45 4.65 25.78
CA LYS A 375 -0.62 3.99 26.82
C LYS A 375 -0.56 4.78 28.11
N GLU A 376 -0.61 6.10 28.02
CA GLU A 376 -0.49 7.03 29.13
C GLU A 376 -1.84 7.43 29.75
N GLY A 377 -2.96 6.89 29.24
CA GLY A 377 -4.31 7.22 29.70
C GLY A 377 -4.77 8.64 29.36
N ARG A 378 -4.28 9.16 28.22
CA ARG A 378 -4.59 10.50 27.69
C ARG A 378 -5.46 10.44 26.41
N GLU A 379 -6.45 9.54 26.40
CA GLU A 379 -7.31 9.29 25.24
C GLU A 379 -8.18 10.49 24.84
N ASP A 380 -8.48 11.37 25.79
CA ASP A 380 -9.20 12.62 25.60
C ASP A 380 -8.38 13.67 24.82
N GLU A 381 -7.05 13.54 24.81
CA GLU A 381 -6.15 14.39 24.03
C GLU A 381 -5.98 13.92 22.57
N ILE A 382 -6.54 12.76 22.19
CA ILE A 382 -6.38 12.22 20.84
C ILE A 382 -7.15 13.08 19.83
N SER A 383 -6.44 13.58 18.81
CA SER A 383 -7.06 14.18 17.63
C SER A 383 -7.71 13.10 16.76
N ARG A 384 -9.02 12.90 16.91
CA ARG A 384 -9.74 11.80 16.24
C ARG A 384 -9.99 12.09 14.76
N CYS A 385 -9.68 11.12 13.90
CA CYS A 385 -10.07 11.15 12.49
C CYS A 385 -11.60 11.05 12.37
N ILE A 386 -12.22 12.00 11.67
CA ILE A 386 -13.67 12.02 11.41
C ILE A 386 -14.06 11.38 10.07
N CYS A 387 -13.12 10.78 9.34
CA CYS A 387 -13.33 10.12 8.06
C CYS A 387 -13.95 11.00 6.95
N CYS A 388 -13.69 12.30 6.96
CA CYS A 388 -14.18 13.27 5.97
C CYS A 388 -13.53 13.15 4.59
N LEU A 389 -12.50 12.32 4.42
CA LEU A 389 -11.70 12.10 3.20
C LEU A 389 -10.94 13.34 2.68
N TYR A 390 -10.89 14.43 3.43
CA TYR A 390 -10.17 15.65 3.04
C TYR A 390 -8.68 15.38 2.76
N CYS A 391 -8.05 14.46 3.49
CA CYS A 391 -6.68 14.03 3.22
C CYS A 391 -6.50 13.47 1.80
N MET A 392 -7.48 12.74 1.27
CA MET A 392 -7.46 12.22 -0.11
C MET A 392 -7.69 13.33 -1.14
N GLU A 393 -8.67 14.18 -0.90
CA GLU A 393 -8.94 15.35 -1.75
C GLU A 393 -7.71 16.27 -1.84
N SER A 394 -7.10 16.58 -0.71
CA SER A 394 -5.90 17.40 -0.61
C SER A 394 -4.71 16.78 -1.37
N MET A 395 -4.49 15.47 -1.21
CA MET A 395 -3.44 14.75 -1.93
C MET A 395 -3.66 14.81 -3.45
N GLN A 396 -4.89 14.57 -3.91
CA GLN A 396 -5.22 14.63 -5.34
C GLN A 396 -5.09 16.04 -5.91
N ALA A 397 -5.60 17.05 -5.22
CA ALA A 397 -5.55 18.44 -5.65
C ALA A 397 -4.11 18.98 -5.76
N ASN A 398 -3.19 18.47 -4.95
CA ASN A 398 -1.81 18.94 -4.89
C ASN A 398 -0.83 18.08 -5.70
N ALA A 399 -1.20 16.85 -6.05
CA ALA A 399 -0.35 15.96 -6.84
C ALA A 399 0.11 16.56 -8.18
N TYR A 400 -0.74 17.41 -8.81
CA TYR A 400 -0.43 18.09 -10.07
C TYR A 400 0.21 19.48 -9.90
N LYS A 401 0.27 20.00 -8.66
CA LYS A 401 0.83 21.34 -8.40
C LYS A 401 2.30 21.26 -7.97
N GLY A 402 2.83 20.07 -7.76
CA GLY A 402 4.17 19.88 -7.20
C GLY A 402 4.32 20.42 -5.78
N THR A 403 3.20 20.67 -5.12
CA THR A 403 3.17 21.00 -3.70
C THR A 403 3.07 19.69 -2.92
N HIS A 404 3.88 19.56 -1.88
CA HIS A 404 3.87 18.40 -1.01
C HIS A 404 2.48 18.17 -0.41
N CYS A 405 2.16 16.93 -0.11
CA CYS A 405 0.89 16.56 0.50
C CYS A 405 0.63 17.39 1.76
N LEU A 406 -0.45 18.16 1.79
CA LEU A 406 -0.85 18.99 2.92
C LEU A 406 -1.35 18.18 4.13
N LEU A 407 -1.22 16.85 4.12
CA LEU A 407 -1.58 16.02 5.28
C LEU A 407 -0.85 16.45 6.56
N TYR A 408 0.35 17.02 6.41
CA TYR A 408 1.16 17.50 7.53
C TYR A 408 0.82 18.93 7.96
N THR A 409 0.37 19.76 7.04
CA THR A 409 0.13 21.21 7.25
C THR A 409 -1.35 21.60 7.20
N SER A 410 -2.23 20.63 6.91
CA SER A 410 -3.66 20.89 6.86
C SER A 410 -4.19 21.06 8.28
N PRO A 411 -4.82 22.19 8.62
CA PRO A 411 -5.51 22.32 9.89
C PRO A 411 -6.53 21.17 10.01
N SER A 412 -6.65 20.60 11.19
CA SER A 412 -7.69 19.64 11.52
C SER A 412 -9.04 20.20 11.03
N PRO A 413 -9.99 19.39 10.58
CA PRO A 413 -11.35 19.86 10.32
C PRO A 413 -11.96 20.63 11.49
N ARG A 414 -11.45 20.43 12.73
CA ARG A 414 -11.81 21.21 13.91
C ARG A 414 -11.29 22.66 13.89
N ASP A 415 -10.19 22.91 13.17
CA ASP A 415 -9.57 24.25 13.09
C ASP A 415 -10.22 25.12 12.01
N ARG A 416 -11.27 24.63 11.37
CA ARG A 416 -12.05 25.31 10.32
C ARG A 416 -13.37 25.85 10.84
N GLY A 417 -13.47 26.10 12.17
CA GLY A 417 -14.66 26.59 12.86
C GLY A 417 -15.48 27.64 12.14
#